data_b096e939bd688b8c571c26abc99c3aff
#
_entry.id   b096e939bd688b8c571c26abc99c3aff
#
_cell.length_a   1.000
_cell.length_b   1.000
_cell.length_c   1.000
_cell.angle_alpha   90.00
_cell.angle_beta   90.00
_cell.angle_gamma   90.00
#
_symmetry.space_group_name_H-M   'P 1'
#
loop_
_entity.id
_entity.type
_entity.pdbx_description
1 polymer ?
#
loop_
_entity_poly.entity_id
_entity_poly.type
_entity_poly.pdbx_seq_one_letter_code
_entity_poly.pdbx_strand_id
1 'polypeptide(L)'
;MNRKIEDINKIIVKKPLKLDCGKTINNFPLAYETYGKLNANKDNAILVFHALTGDQFVTGTNPITNKEGWWVTAVGPGKAIDTDKYFVICANVIGGCMGSLGPKDTNPENNQPYGLDFPVITIKDMVKAQESLLEHLGVKKLLCATGGSMGGMQLLQFCATFPDKAFSAIPIACSSSHSAQNIALNELARQAIMADPVWDNGKYVSKNVQPKNGLAVARMVGHISYLSEKGMQEKFGRKLQEKADYEFSFNADFQVESYLRHQGYAFVERFDANSILYITRAMDYFDLSKQYNGGLVEAFKNQNTKFLVISFSSDWLYTTKENKDIVIALNASGADVSYSEIITDKGHDSFLLNEPEFLKTLKGFIDSMHEKFKNEKRI
;
A
#
# COMPACT_ATOMS: atom_id res chain seq x y z
N MET A 1 -17.06 -21.41 -2.00
CA MET A 1 -17.23 -20.77 -3.32
C MET A 1 -16.45 -19.49 -3.30
N ASN A 2 -15.52 -19.29 -4.24
CA ASN A 2 -14.81 -18.02 -4.37
C ASN A 2 -15.81 -16.94 -4.79
N ARG A 3 -15.83 -15.80 -4.10
CA ARG A 3 -16.60 -14.64 -4.54
C ARG A 3 -15.97 -14.10 -5.83
N LYS A 4 -16.81 -13.61 -6.74
CA LYS A 4 -16.32 -12.82 -7.87
C LYS A 4 -16.04 -11.39 -7.43
N ILE A 5 -15.19 -10.67 -8.14
CA ILE A 5 -14.91 -9.24 -7.89
C ILE A 5 -16.20 -8.39 -7.91
N GLU A 6 -17.22 -8.86 -8.60
CA GLU A 6 -18.54 -8.22 -8.67
C GLU A 6 -19.28 -8.25 -7.33
N ASP A 7 -19.02 -9.25 -6.49
CA ASP A 7 -19.75 -9.53 -5.23
C ASP A 7 -19.07 -8.94 -3.97
N ILE A 8 -17.98 -8.18 -4.11
CA ILE A 8 -17.27 -7.56 -2.99
C ILE A 8 -17.92 -6.24 -2.58
N ASN A 9 -17.64 -5.81 -1.34
CA ASN A 9 -18.14 -4.54 -0.85
C ASN A 9 -17.56 -3.37 -1.65
N LYS A 10 -18.42 -2.51 -2.18
CA LYS A 10 -18.04 -1.29 -2.88
C LYS A 10 -19.10 -0.20 -2.73
N ILE A 11 -18.66 1.03 -2.74
CA ILE A 11 -19.52 2.20 -2.89
C ILE A 11 -19.36 2.75 -4.30
N ILE A 12 -20.38 3.45 -4.78
CA ILE A 12 -20.25 4.33 -5.94
C ILE A 12 -20.02 5.74 -5.41
N VAL A 13 -18.82 6.25 -5.63
CA VAL A 13 -18.46 7.63 -5.29
C VAL A 13 -19.14 8.54 -6.29
N LYS A 14 -20.18 9.27 -5.84
CA LYS A 14 -20.98 10.18 -6.71
C LYS A 14 -20.34 11.55 -6.87
N LYS A 15 -19.55 11.97 -5.88
CA LYS A 15 -18.84 13.26 -5.91
C LYS A 15 -17.76 13.21 -6.99
N PRO A 16 -17.74 14.16 -7.93
CA PRO A 16 -16.69 14.22 -8.95
C PRO A 16 -15.30 14.30 -8.34
N LEU A 17 -14.41 13.42 -8.75
CA LEU A 17 -13.01 13.41 -8.33
C LEU A 17 -12.16 14.14 -9.39
N LYS A 18 -11.76 15.38 -9.08
CA LYS A 18 -10.79 16.13 -9.88
C LYS A 18 -9.39 15.58 -9.60
N LEU A 19 -8.78 15.02 -10.63
CA LEU A 19 -7.44 14.44 -10.59
C LEU A 19 -6.35 15.49 -10.77
N ASP A 20 -5.18 15.25 -10.26
CA ASP A 20 -4.02 16.11 -10.42
C ASP A 20 -3.57 16.25 -11.90
N CYS A 21 -3.87 15.25 -12.75
CA CYS A 21 -3.64 15.31 -14.20
C CYS A 21 -4.64 16.20 -14.98
N GLY A 22 -5.58 16.87 -14.29
CA GLY A 22 -6.58 17.75 -14.87
C GLY A 22 -7.87 17.06 -15.35
N LYS A 23 -7.91 15.73 -15.41
CA LYS A 23 -9.13 14.98 -15.74
C LYS A 23 -10.07 14.86 -14.52
N THR A 24 -11.31 14.46 -14.75
CA THR A 24 -12.31 14.23 -13.69
C THR A 24 -12.90 12.83 -13.86
N ILE A 25 -13.00 12.10 -12.77
CA ILE A 25 -13.70 10.80 -12.70
C ILE A 25 -15.04 11.03 -12.00
N ASN A 26 -16.13 10.50 -12.58
CA ASN A 26 -17.48 10.62 -12.05
C ASN A 26 -18.06 9.22 -11.79
N ASN A 27 -18.89 9.08 -10.75
CA ASN A 27 -19.67 7.87 -10.48
C ASN A 27 -18.86 6.57 -10.56
N PHE A 28 -17.77 6.51 -9.83
CA PHE A 28 -16.83 5.39 -9.89
C PHE A 28 -16.94 4.45 -8.70
N PRO A 29 -16.69 3.14 -8.88
CA PRO A 29 -16.64 2.19 -7.79
C PRO A 29 -15.36 2.38 -6.96
N LEU A 30 -15.54 2.31 -5.64
CA LEU A 30 -14.44 2.19 -4.66
C LEU A 30 -14.72 0.96 -3.80
N ALA A 31 -13.91 -0.08 -3.97
CA ALA A 31 -14.01 -1.31 -3.19
C ALA A 31 -13.35 -1.13 -1.83
N TYR A 32 -13.92 -1.77 -0.82
CA TYR A 32 -13.40 -1.70 0.53
C TYR A 32 -13.78 -2.94 1.34
N GLU A 33 -13.13 -3.11 2.48
CA GLU A 33 -13.53 -4.08 3.50
C GLU A 33 -13.45 -3.45 4.88
N THR A 34 -14.25 -3.97 5.82
CA THR A 34 -14.26 -3.52 7.20
C THR A 34 -14.22 -4.71 8.16
N TYR A 35 -13.58 -4.52 9.30
CA TYR A 35 -13.43 -5.55 10.32
C TYR A 35 -13.76 -4.96 11.69
N GLY A 36 -14.36 -5.77 12.57
CA GLY A 36 -14.85 -5.29 13.86
C GLY A 36 -16.14 -4.45 13.75
N LYS A 37 -16.43 -3.67 14.77
CA LYS A 37 -17.64 -2.85 14.83
C LYS A 37 -17.32 -1.39 15.17
N LEU A 38 -17.89 -0.47 14.40
CA LEU A 38 -17.89 0.95 14.76
C LEU A 38 -18.76 1.14 16.00
N ASN A 39 -18.18 1.70 17.07
CA ASN A 39 -18.91 1.94 18.29
C ASN A 39 -19.84 3.17 18.18
N ALA A 40 -20.75 3.33 19.15
CA ALA A 40 -21.74 4.42 19.13
C ALA A 40 -21.11 5.81 19.11
N ASN A 41 -19.96 5.97 19.78
CA ASN A 41 -19.21 7.24 19.85
C ASN A 41 -18.39 7.51 18.59
N LYS A 42 -18.23 6.52 17.69
CA LYS A 42 -17.40 6.58 16.48
C LYS A 42 -15.98 7.05 16.78
N ASP A 43 -15.37 6.50 17.85
CA ASP A 43 -14.03 6.86 18.32
C ASP A 43 -13.03 5.69 18.29
N ASN A 44 -13.40 4.58 17.63
CA ASN A 44 -12.58 3.38 17.50
C ASN A 44 -12.25 3.03 16.04
N ALA A 45 -12.41 3.95 15.09
CA ALA A 45 -12.15 3.68 13.69
C ALA A 45 -10.66 3.82 13.35
N ILE A 46 -10.10 2.81 12.68
CA ILE A 46 -8.73 2.77 12.17
C ILE A 46 -8.78 2.59 10.65
N LEU A 47 -8.14 3.52 9.90
CA LEU A 47 -7.96 3.40 8.46
C LEU A 47 -6.60 2.77 8.16
N VAL A 48 -6.60 1.68 7.39
CA VAL A 48 -5.40 1.01 6.90
C VAL A 48 -5.24 1.31 5.42
N PHE A 49 -4.10 1.86 5.04
CA PHE A 49 -3.70 2.09 3.65
C PHE A 49 -2.83 0.92 3.18
N HIS A 50 -3.23 0.22 2.14
CA HIS A 50 -2.47 -0.92 1.64
C HIS A 50 -1.25 -0.51 0.81
N ALA A 51 -0.23 -1.39 0.77
CA ALA A 51 0.97 -1.24 -0.04
C ALA A 51 0.70 -1.50 -1.53
N LEU A 52 1.70 -1.27 -2.41
CA LEU A 52 1.61 -1.35 -3.88
C LEU A 52 0.80 -2.54 -4.39
N THR A 53 1.05 -3.73 -3.87
CA THR A 53 0.41 -4.96 -4.31
C THR A 53 -0.59 -5.55 -3.30
N GLY A 54 -0.97 -4.73 -2.31
CA GLY A 54 -2.05 -5.04 -1.37
C GLY A 54 -3.44 -4.80 -1.98
N ASP A 55 -4.43 -5.04 -1.17
CA ASP A 55 -5.84 -4.81 -1.47
C ASP A 55 -6.62 -4.53 -0.16
N GLN A 56 -7.94 -4.46 -0.23
CA GLN A 56 -8.78 -4.20 0.93
C GLN A 56 -8.85 -5.38 1.92
N PHE A 57 -8.40 -6.57 1.54
CA PHE A 57 -8.49 -7.76 2.40
C PHE A 57 -7.28 -7.86 3.34
N VAL A 58 -7.32 -7.09 4.42
CA VAL A 58 -6.23 -6.94 5.38
C VAL A 58 -6.06 -8.18 6.26
N THR A 59 -7.17 -8.80 6.67
CA THR A 59 -7.20 -9.97 7.56
C THR A 59 -8.32 -10.93 7.19
N GLY A 60 -8.33 -12.12 7.81
CA GLY A 60 -9.25 -13.19 7.43
C GLY A 60 -8.87 -13.82 6.11
N THR A 61 -9.82 -14.47 5.44
CA THR A 61 -9.60 -15.09 4.13
C THR A 61 -10.04 -14.13 3.03
N ASN A 62 -9.14 -13.81 2.10
CA ASN A 62 -9.48 -13.07 0.90
C ASN A 62 -10.42 -13.92 0.02
N PRO A 63 -11.67 -13.48 -0.21
CA PRO A 63 -12.68 -14.31 -0.88
C PRO A 63 -12.42 -14.49 -2.38
N ILE A 64 -11.52 -13.72 -2.97
CA ILE A 64 -11.14 -13.80 -4.39
C ILE A 64 -10.01 -14.82 -4.58
N THR A 65 -8.99 -14.76 -3.74
CA THR A 65 -7.77 -15.56 -3.89
C THR A 65 -7.74 -16.81 -3.01
N ASN A 66 -8.66 -16.95 -2.04
CA ASN A 66 -8.65 -17.96 -0.97
C ASN A 66 -7.37 -17.97 -0.12
N LYS A 67 -6.57 -16.92 -0.17
CA LYS A 67 -5.38 -16.75 0.68
C LYS A 67 -5.73 -15.93 1.90
N GLU A 68 -4.89 -16.00 2.92
CA GLU A 68 -5.02 -15.10 4.07
C GLU A 68 -4.86 -13.64 3.66
N GLY A 69 -5.51 -12.74 4.40
CA GLY A 69 -5.34 -11.31 4.25
C GLY A 69 -3.87 -10.92 4.43
N TRP A 70 -3.44 -9.87 3.75
CA TRP A 70 -2.02 -9.54 3.64
C TRP A 70 -1.37 -9.06 4.95
N TRP A 71 -2.16 -8.71 5.98
CA TRP A 71 -1.63 -8.22 7.27
C TRP A 71 -2.19 -8.97 8.49
N VAL A 72 -2.51 -10.25 8.34
CA VAL A 72 -3.01 -11.10 9.44
C VAL A 72 -2.05 -11.19 10.64
N THR A 73 -0.77 -10.83 10.45
CA THR A 73 0.22 -10.74 11.53
C THR A 73 -0.11 -9.60 12.50
N ALA A 74 -0.64 -8.49 12.00
CA ALA A 74 -0.90 -7.27 12.77
C ALA A 74 -2.39 -7.02 13.05
N VAL A 75 -3.31 -7.46 12.17
CA VAL A 75 -4.75 -7.15 12.23
C VAL A 75 -5.55 -8.41 12.49
N GLY A 76 -6.46 -8.36 13.46
CA GLY A 76 -7.37 -9.47 13.79
C GLY A 76 -7.72 -9.49 15.28
N PRO A 77 -8.57 -10.43 15.74
CA PRO A 77 -8.91 -10.58 17.14
C PRO A 77 -7.66 -10.78 18.01
N GLY A 78 -7.49 -9.94 19.04
CA GLY A 78 -6.35 -9.98 19.95
C GLY A 78 -5.00 -9.57 19.37
N LYS A 79 -4.91 -9.17 18.09
CA LYS A 79 -3.69 -8.71 17.41
C LYS A 79 -3.31 -7.28 17.81
N ALA A 80 -2.22 -6.75 17.23
CA ALA A 80 -1.78 -5.39 17.47
C ALA A 80 -2.87 -4.35 17.11
N ILE A 81 -3.56 -4.56 16.00
CA ILE A 81 -4.79 -3.86 15.62
C ILE A 81 -5.96 -4.82 15.87
N ASP A 82 -6.48 -4.77 17.08
CA ASP A 82 -7.45 -5.73 17.62
C ASP A 82 -8.86 -5.45 17.09
N THR A 83 -9.36 -6.30 16.22
CA THR A 83 -10.71 -6.15 15.63
C THR A 83 -11.86 -6.39 16.61
N ASP A 84 -11.60 -6.92 17.81
CA ASP A 84 -12.60 -6.96 18.88
C ASP A 84 -12.81 -5.59 19.54
N LYS A 85 -11.83 -4.67 19.41
CA LYS A 85 -11.87 -3.32 19.97
C LYS A 85 -12.07 -2.24 18.90
N TYR A 86 -11.45 -2.41 17.74
CA TYR A 86 -11.34 -1.39 16.71
C TYR A 86 -12.15 -1.74 15.46
N PHE A 87 -12.73 -0.71 14.87
CA PHE A 87 -13.36 -0.79 13.56
C PHE A 87 -12.30 -0.46 12.50
N VAL A 88 -11.78 -1.48 11.85
CA VAL A 88 -10.73 -1.37 10.84
C VAL A 88 -11.34 -1.22 9.47
N ILE A 89 -10.87 -0.25 8.69
CA ILE A 89 -11.33 0.09 7.35
C ILE A 89 -10.13 -0.02 6.41
N CYS A 90 -10.29 -0.67 5.28
CA CYS A 90 -9.30 -0.64 4.19
C CYS A 90 -10.01 -0.54 2.84
N ALA A 91 -9.62 0.41 2.01
CA ALA A 91 -10.10 0.55 0.63
C ALA A 91 -9.06 0.03 -0.35
N ASN A 92 -9.50 -0.55 -1.46
CA ASN A 92 -8.63 -0.75 -2.61
C ASN A 92 -8.44 0.59 -3.33
N VAL A 93 -7.21 0.95 -3.67
CA VAL A 93 -6.92 2.23 -4.36
C VAL A 93 -7.54 2.28 -5.75
N ILE A 94 -7.95 3.47 -6.20
CA ILE A 94 -8.23 3.69 -7.63
C ILE A 94 -6.96 3.42 -8.45
N GLY A 95 -7.10 2.90 -9.65
CA GLY A 95 -5.98 2.40 -10.45
C GLY A 95 -5.55 0.98 -10.10
N GLY A 96 -6.11 0.39 -9.01
CA GLY A 96 -5.92 -0.99 -8.62
C GLY A 96 -6.78 -1.96 -9.46
N CYS A 97 -6.79 -3.24 -9.06
CA CYS A 97 -7.49 -4.29 -9.81
C CYS A 97 -8.37 -5.18 -8.93
N MET A 98 -8.67 -4.76 -7.69
CA MET A 98 -9.48 -5.51 -6.74
C MET A 98 -10.84 -4.84 -6.46
N GLY A 99 -11.45 -4.27 -7.51
CA GLY A 99 -12.83 -3.80 -7.50
C GLY A 99 -13.03 -2.28 -7.39
N SER A 100 -12.00 -1.51 -7.07
CA SER A 100 -12.00 -0.07 -7.31
C SER A 100 -11.72 0.21 -8.78
N LEU A 101 -12.18 1.38 -9.26
CA LEU A 101 -11.98 1.77 -10.66
C LEU A 101 -10.50 1.71 -11.05
N GLY A 102 -10.19 1.00 -12.12
CA GLY A 102 -8.83 0.82 -12.60
C GLY A 102 -8.72 0.65 -14.12
N PRO A 103 -7.51 0.47 -14.67
CA PRO A 103 -7.28 0.40 -16.12
C PRO A 103 -7.99 -0.75 -16.83
N LYS A 104 -8.35 -1.81 -16.12
CA LYS A 104 -9.01 -2.97 -16.70
C LYS A 104 -10.55 -2.83 -16.75
N ASP A 105 -11.10 -1.82 -16.05
CA ASP A 105 -12.54 -1.60 -16.06
C ASP A 105 -13.02 -0.99 -17.38
N THR A 106 -14.32 -1.10 -17.62
CA THR A 106 -14.95 -0.57 -18.85
C THR A 106 -15.02 0.96 -18.79
N ASN A 107 -14.48 1.60 -19.83
CA ASN A 107 -14.64 3.01 -20.07
C ASN A 107 -16.07 3.29 -20.58
N PRO A 108 -16.88 4.08 -19.86
CA PRO A 108 -18.27 4.36 -20.26
C PRO A 108 -18.40 5.16 -21.57
N GLU A 109 -17.34 5.83 -22.03
CA GLU A 109 -17.35 6.64 -23.25
C GLU A 109 -17.35 5.77 -24.53
N ASN A 110 -16.70 4.61 -24.49
CA ASN A 110 -16.52 3.75 -25.67
C ASN A 110 -16.89 2.27 -25.45
N ASN A 111 -17.31 1.93 -24.25
CA ASN A 111 -17.64 0.56 -23.82
C ASN A 111 -16.52 -0.47 -24.05
N GLN A 112 -15.25 -0.02 -23.99
CA GLN A 112 -14.05 -0.84 -24.04
C GLN A 112 -13.28 -0.74 -22.70
N PRO A 113 -12.40 -1.70 -22.37
CA PRO A 113 -11.50 -1.51 -21.25
C PRO A 113 -10.69 -0.21 -21.39
N TYR A 114 -10.50 0.51 -20.28
CA TYR A 114 -9.70 1.74 -20.31
C TYR A 114 -8.29 1.53 -20.87
N GLY A 115 -7.61 0.46 -20.46
CA GLY A 115 -6.21 0.25 -20.85
C GLY A 115 -5.37 1.50 -20.51
N LEU A 116 -4.66 2.04 -21.50
CA LEU A 116 -3.86 3.26 -21.35
C LEU A 116 -4.68 4.57 -21.48
N ASP A 117 -5.97 4.51 -21.79
CA ASP A 117 -6.87 5.67 -21.75
C ASP A 117 -7.32 6.00 -20.32
N PHE A 118 -7.04 5.10 -19.35
CA PHE A 118 -7.26 5.40 -17.95
C PHE A 118 -6.50 6.67 -17.55
N PRO A 119 -7.11 7.60 -16.81
CA PRO A 119 -6.40 8.82 -16.43
C PRO A 119 -5.21 8.51 -15.51
N VAL A 120 -4.10 9.20 -15.71
CA VAL A 120 -2.98 9.12 -14.78
C VAL A 120 -3.42 9.67 -13.43
N ILE A 121 -3.21 8.87 -12.41
CA ILE A 121 -3.58 9.17 -11.02
C ILE A 121 -2.34 9.45 -10.18
N THR A 122 -2.53 10.07 -9.04
CA THR A 122 -1.51 10.33 -8.02
C THR A 122 -1.89 9.72 -6.68
N ILE A 123 -0.94 9.63 -5.75
CA ILE A 123 -1.23 9.26 -4.35
C ILE A 123 -2.28 10.18 -3.74
N LYS A 124 -2.27 11.47 -4.08
CA LYS A 124 -3.26 12.44 -3.62
C LYS A 124 -4.67 12.14 -4.14
N ASP A 125 -4.80 11.67 -5.37
CA ASP A 125 -6.09 11.26 -5.93
C ASP A 125 -6.63 10.01 -5.23
N MET A 126 -5.77 9.03 -4.93
CA MET A 126 -6.13 7.84 -4.16
C MET A 126 -6.69 8.23 -2.78
N VAL A 127 -6.02 9.15 -2.11
CA VAL A 127 -6.40 9.62 -0.77
C VAL A 127 -7.73 10.39 -0.78
N LYS A 128 -7.97 11.25 -1.78
CA LYS A 128 -9.25 11.94 -1.95
C LYS A 128 -10.41 10.96 -2.20
N ALA A 129 -10.17 9.88 -2.95
CA ALA A 129 -11.18 8.85 -3.17
C ALA A 129 -11.52 8.13 -1.84
N GLN A 130 -10.51 7.79 -1.02
CA GLN A 130 -10.71 7.11 0.26
C GLN A 130 -11.41 8.00 1.30
N GLU A 131 -11.23 9.31 1.24
CA GLU A 131 -11.97 10.24 2.11
C GLU A 131 -13.48 10.13 1.88
N SER A 132 -13.92 9.93 0.63
CA SER A 132 -15.34 9.70 0.31
C SER A 132 -15.89 8.41 0.95
N LEU A 133 -15.05 7.40 1.16
CA LEU A 133 -15.46 6.20 1.91
C LEU A 133 -15.70 6.51 3.39
N LEU A 134 -14.85 7.33 4.01
CA LEU A 134 -15.04 7.73 5.41
C LEU A 134 -16.35 8.54 5.58
N GLU A 135 -16.67 9.43 4.63
CA GLU A 135 -17.96 10.13 4.59
C GLU A 135 -19.13 9.15 4.51
N HIS A 136 -19.05 8.16 3.61
CA HIS A 136 -20.07 7.11 3.45
C HIS A 136 -20.30 6.31 4.75
N LEU A 137 -19.22 5.92 5.42
CA LEU A 137 -19.29 5.16 6.70
C LEU A 137 -19.66 6.05 7.90
N GLY A 138 -19.78 7.36 7.70
CA GLY A 138 -20.09 8.33 8.75
C GLY A 138 -18.98 8.49 9.78
N VAL A 139 -17.72 8.22 9.40
CA VAL A 139 -16.52 8.40 10.22
C VAL A 139 -15.98 9.80 10.01
N LYS A 140 -16.19 10.69 10.97
CA LYS A 140 -15.76 12.09 10.90
C LYS A 140 -14.28 12.27 11.23
N LYS A 141 -13.79 11.52 12.22
CA LYS A 141 -12.40 11.53 12.68
C LYS A 141 -11.96 10.13 13.04
N LEU A 142 -10.83 9.71 12.51
CA LEU A 142 -10.20 8.42 12.79
C LEU A 142 -9.51 8.47 14.16
N LEU A 143 -9.57 7.38 14.91
CA LEU A 143 -8.66 7.15 16.04
C LEU A 143 -7.23 7.09 15.56
N CYS A 144 -7.00 6.28 14.53
CA CYS A 144 -5.68 6.09 13.95
C CYS A 144 -5.78 5.86 12.44
N ALA A 145 -4.78 6.32 11.72
CA ALA A 145 -4.52 5.91 10.35
C ALA A 145 -3.14 5.27 10.26
N THR A 146 -2.99 4.20 9.50
CA THR A 146 -1.71 3.47 9.40
C THR A 146 -1.52 2.86 8.02
N GLY A 147 -0.27 2.66 7.62
CA GLY A 147 0.08 1.99 6.38
C GLY A 147 1.59 1.88 6.21
N GLY A 148 2.03 0.80 5.55
CA GLY A 148 3.43 0.57 5.21
C GLY A 148 3.72 0.84 3.74
N SER A 149 4.95 1.24 3.42
CA SER A 149 5.39 1.45 2.04
C SER A 149 4.53 2.52 1.31
N MET A 150 3.96 2.22 0.14
CA MET A 150 2.97 3.07 -0.51
C MET A 150 1.80 3.45 0.42
N GLY A 151 1.41 2.56 1.34
CA GLY A 151 0.40 2.86 2.36
C GLY A 151 0.84 3.99 3.30
N GLY A 152 2.12 4.05 3.65
CA GLY A 152 2.71 5.15 4.41
C GLY A 152 2.73 6.46 3.63
N MET A 153 2.99 6.43 2.31
CA MET A 153 2.89 7.61 1.43
C MET A 153 1.45 8.13 1.38
N GLN A 154 0.46 7.24 1.21
CA GLN A 154 -0.94 7.59 1.26
C GLN A 154 -1.31 8.23 2.60
N LEU A 155 -0.81 7.68 3.71
CA LEU A 155 -1.03 8.22 5.05
C LEU A 155 -0.45 9.62 5.22
N LEU A 156 0.80 9.85 4.81
CA LEU A 156 1.43 11.18 4.85
C LEU A 156 0.64 12.18 4.02
N GLN A 157 0.24 11.79 2.80
CA GLN A 157 -0.62 12.60 1.95
C GLN A 157 -1.99 12.87 2.57
N PHE A 158 -2.58 11.86 3.22
CA PHE A 158 -3.87 11.99 3.91
C PHE A 158 -3.79 13.03 5.03
N CYS A 159 -2.78 12.95 5.89
CA CYS A 159 -2.59 13.92 6.96
C CYS A 159 -2.34 15.34 6.42
N ALA A 160 -1.51 15.47 5.37
CA ALA A 160 -1.24 16.77 4.76
C ALA A 160 -2.46 17.38 4.05
N THR A 161 -3.36 16.54 3.49
CA THR A 161 -4.57 17.01 2.78
C THR A 161 -5.75 17.23 3.72
N PHE A 162 -5.84 16.45 4.82
CA PHE A 162 -6.94 16.44 5.77
C PHE A 162 -6.43 16.47 7.22
N PRO A 163 -5.82 17.56 7.67
CA PRO A 163 -5.07 17.65 8.94
C PRO A 163 -5.90 17.30 10.19
N ASP A 164 -7.23 17.43 10.15
CA ASP A 164 -8.10 17.16 11.30
C ASP A 164 -8.81 15.78 11.27
N LYS A 165 -8.59 14.99 10.22
CA LYS A 165 -9.31 13.73 10.00
C LYS A 165 -8.74 12.55 10.79
N ALA A 166 -7.50 12.60 11.28
CA ALA A 166 -6.90 11.56 12.10
C ALA A 166 -6.43 12.10 13.44
N PHE A 167 -6.75 11.41 14.54
CA PHE A 167 -6.23 11.72 15.87
C PHE A 167 -4.77 11.28 15.99
N SER A 168 -4.45 10.11 15.42
CA SER A 168 -3.09 9.60 15.36
C SER A 168 -2.77 8.98 14.01
N ALA A 169 -1.49 8.89 13.69
CA ALA A 169 -0.98 8.40 12.39
C ALA A 169 0.31 7.59 12.57
N ILE A 170 0.39 6.44 11.89
CA ILE A 170 1.56 5.55 11.97
C ILE A 170 2.07 5.25 10.54
N PRO A 171 2.87 6.14 9.94
CA PRO A 171 3.59 5.82 8.71
C PRO A 171 4.72 4.82 9.00
N ILE A 172 4.77 3.73 8.20
CA ILE A 172 5.68 2.61 8.41
C ILE A 172 6.52 2.40 7.15
N ALA A 173 7.85 2.33 7.28
CA ALA A 173 8.75 1.99 6.18
C ALA A 173 8.41 2.72 4.87
N CYS A 174 8.36 4.05 4.90
CA CYS A 174 7.96 4.86 3.75
C CYS A 174 8.87 6.08 3.59
N SER A 175 8.64 6.86 2.55
CA SER A 175 9.33 8.11 2.28
C SER A 175 8.33 9.23 1.95
N SER A 176 8.77 10.48 2.01
CA SER A 176 7.98 11.64 1.57
C SER A 176 8.06 11.92 0.06
N SER A 177 8.96 11.21 -0.63
CA SER A 177 9.14 11.23 -2.09
C SER A 177 9.92 9.99 -2.52
N HIS A 178 9.78 9.56 -3.78
CA HIS A 178 10.62 8.48 -4.30
C HIS A 178 12.05 8.95 -4.58
N SER A 179 13.03 8.14 -4.16
CA SER A 179 14.42 8.29 -4.54
C SER A 179 14.65 7.90 -6.01
N ALA A 180 15.79 8.31 -6.57
CA ALA A 180 16.18 7.85 -7.91
C ALA A 180 16.24 6.32 -8.02
N GLN A 181 16.65 5.63 -6.95
CA GLN A 181 16.70 4.17 -6.89
C GLN A 181 15.28 3.56 -6.97
N ASN A 182 14.31 4.09 -6.21
CA ASN A 182 12.92 3.63 -6.26
C ASN A 182 12.31 3.83 -7.65
N ILE A 183 12.54 5.02 -8.26
CA ILE A 183 12.09 5.33 -9.63
C ILE A 183 12.72 4.36 -10.64
N ALA A 184 14.01 4.04 -10.50
CA ALA A 184 14.70 3.10 -11.39
C ALA A 184 14.15 1.68 -11.27
N LEU A 185 13.89 1.17 -10.07
CA LEU A 185 13.27 -0.13 -9.84
C LEU A 185 11.85 -0.19 -10.44
N ASN A 186 11.05 0.86 -10.25
CA ASN A 186 9.72 0.95 -10.86
C ASN A 186 9.79 1.01 -12.40
N GLU A 187 10.76 1.76 -12.95
CA GLU A 187 10.93 1.84 -14.41
C GLU A 187 11.34 0.47 -14.99
N LEU A 188 12.24 -0.24 -14.33
CA LEU A 188 12.62 -1.61 -14.74
C LEU A 188 11.40 -2.54 -14.77
N ALA A 189 10.55 -2.48 -13.74
CA ALA A 189 9.33 -3.27 -13.69
C ALA A 189 8.33 -2.89 -14.81
N ARG A 190 8.16 -1.59 -15.09
CA ARG A 190 7.31 -1.12 -16.19
C ARG A 190 7.85 -1.56 -17.55
N GLN A 191 9.16 -1.43 -17.77
CA GLN A 191 9.80 -1.85 -19.03
C GLN A 191 9.66 -3.35 -19.27
N ALA A 192 9.78 -4.17 -18.21
CA ALA A 192 9.53 -5.61 -18.31
C ALA A 192 8.12 -5.94 -18.79
N ILE A 193 7.09 -5.23 -18.28
CA ILE A 193 5.70 -5.39 -18.72
C ILE A 193 5.53 -4.92 -20.16
N MET A 194 6.04 -3.73 -20.51
CA MET A 194 5.85 -3.13 -21.81
C MET A 194 6.62 -3.85 -22.93
N ALA A 195 7.71 -4.55 -22.59
CA ALA A 195 8.48 -5.38 -23.51
C ALA A 195 7.82 -6.75 -23.78
N ASP A 196 6.84 -7.18 -22.97
CA ASP A 196 6.09 -8.42 -23.23
C ASP A 196 5.18 -8.21 -24.46
N PRO A 197 5.35 -8.99 -25.57
CA PRO A 197 4.55 -8.82 -26.78
C PRO A 197 3.05 -8.92 -26.56
N VAL A 198 2.62 -9.67 -25.53
CA VAL A 198 1.20 -9.86 -25.18
C VAL A 198 0.60 -8.58 -24.57
N TRP A 199 1.41 -7.66 -24.03
CA TRP A 199 0.93 -6.41 -23.46
C TRP A 199 0.22 -5.51 -24.49
N ASP A 200 0.71 -5.51 -25.74
CA ASP A 200 0.07 -4.87 -26.90
C ASP A 200 -0.40 -3.42 -26.61
N ASN A 201 0.52 -2.58 -26.15
CA ASN A 201 0.22 -1.19 -25.76
C ASN A 201 -0.95 -1.06 -24.79
N GLY A 202 -1.07 -1.97 -23.81
CA GLY A 202 -2.10 -1.99 -22.79
C GLY A 202 -3.44 -2.58 -23.21
N LYS A 203 -3.58 -3.08 -24.44
CA LYS A 203 -4.85 -3.57 -25.02
C LYS A 203 -5.13 -5.05 -24.76
N TYR A 204 -4.27 -5.75 -24.01
CA TYR A 204 -4.39 -7.18 -23.72
C TYR A 204 -5.72 -7.56 -23.05
N VAL A 205 -6.34 -6.64 -22.27
CA VAL A 205 -7.63 -6.91 -21.60
C VAL A 205 -8.73 -7.21 -22.59
N SER A 206 -8.85 -6.43 -23.67
CA SER A 206 -9.87 -6.64 -24.72
C SER A 206 -9.69 -7.97 -25.47
N LYS A 207 -8.48 -8.54 -25.44
CA LYS A 207 -8.16 -9.83 -26.05
C LYS A 207 -8.27 -11.01 -25.08
N ASN A 208 -8.66 -10.76 -23.82
CA ASN A 208 -8.74 -11.74 -22.72
C ASN A 208 -7.42 -12.53 -22.56
N VAL A 209 -6.29 -11.87 -22.68
CA VAL A 209 -4.94 -12.41 -22.45
C VAL A 209 -4.25 -11.60 -21.37
N GLN A 210 -3.04 -11.98 -20.96
CA GLN A 210 -2.27 -11.27 -19.95
C GLN A 210 -0.78 -11.35 -20.27
N PRO A 211 -0.01 -10.25 -20.15
CA PRO A 211 1.43 -10.22 -20.34
C PRO A 211 2.16 -10.89 -19.15
N LYS A 212 2.04 -12.22 -19.08
CA LYS A 212 2.45 -13.03 -17.92
C LYS A 212 3.94 -12.93 -17.65
N ASN A 213 4.78 -12.94 -18.70
CA ASN A 213 6.23 -12.93 -18.54
C ASN A 213 6.70 -11.57 -18.02
N GLY A 214 6.24 -10.48 -18.63
CA GLY A 214 6.58 -9.13 -18.21
C GLY A 214 6.12 -8.84 -16.78
N LEU A 215 4.88 -9.21 -16.44
CA LEU A 215 4.33 -9.02 -15.10
C LEU A 215 5.05 -9.90 -14.05
N ALA A 216 5.44 -11.13 -14.39
CA ALA A 216 6.23 -11.98 -13.52
C ALA A 216 7.62 -11.38 -13.23
N VAL A 217 8.32 -10.87 -14.26
CA VAL A 217 9.61 -10.19 -14.09
C VAL A 217 9.47 -8.92 -13.23
N ALA A 218 8.43 -8.13 -13.46
CA ALA A 218 8.13 -6.95 -12.63
C ALA A 218 7.96 -7.34 -11.14
N ARG A 219 7.32 -8.47 -10.85
CA ARG A 219 7.20 -9.00 -9.48
C ARG A 219 8.52 -9.50 -8.92
N MET A 220 9.38 -10.12 -9.73
CA MET A 220 10.73 -10.54 -9.29
C MET A 220 11.57 -9.33 -8.84
N VAL A 221 11.51 -8.21 -9.58
CA VAL A 221 12.16 -6.95 -9.17
C VAL A 221 11.70 -6.51 -7.78
N GLY A 222 10.39 -6.55 -7.53
CA GLY A 222 9.84 -6.27 -6.21
C GLY A 222 10.42 -7.19 -5.13
N HIS A 223 10.42 -8.51 -5.33
CA HIS A 223 10.95 -9.46 -4.35
C HIS A 223 12.43 -9.29 -4.03
N ILE A 224 13.23 -8.87 -5.01
CA ILE A 224 14.64 -8.53 -4.77
C ILE A 224 14.73 -7.28 -3.88
N SER A 225 13.92 -6.27 -4.12
CA SER A 225 13.97 -5.01 -3.38
C SER A 225 13.34 -5.08 -1.98
N TYR A 226 12.46 -6.05 -1.72
CA TYR A 226 11.75 -6.17 -0.42
C TYR A 226 12.57 -6.93 0.64
N LEU A 227 13.48 -7.81 0.23
CA LEU A 227 14.34 -8.55 1.14
C LEU A 227 15.65 -7.80 1.38
N SER A 228 16.22 -7.92 2.58
CA SER A 228 17.59 -7.47 2.82
C SER A 228 18.59 -8.42 2.18
N GLU A 229 19.81 -7.94 1.93
CA GLU A 229 20.92 -8.81 1.47
C GLU A 229 21.15 -9.95 2.45
N LYS A 230 21.21 -9.63 3.75
CA LYS A 230 21.40 -10.64 4.81
C LYS A 230 20.26 -11.66 4.83
N GLY A 231 18.98 -11.21 4.82
CA GLY A 231 17.84 -12.11 4.80
C GLY A 231 17.81 -13.01 3.56
N MET A 232 18.22 -12.50 2.40
CA MET A 232 18.32 -13.28 1.17
C MET A 232 19.46 -14.32 1.27
N GLN A 233 20.62 -13.90 1.80
CA GLN A 233 21.77 -14.78 2.01
C GLN A 233 21.45 -15.91 3.02
N GLU A 234 20.81 -15.62 4.13
CA GLU A 234 20.42 -16.62 5.12
C GLU A 234 19.39 -17.61 4.58
N LYS A 235 18.42 -17.12 3.82
CA LYS A 235 17.35 -17.95 3.27
C LYS A 235 17.83 -18.86 2.16
N PHE A 236 18.59 -18.35 1.22
CA PHE A 236 18.97 -19.06 0.00
C PHE A 236 20.45 -19.38 -0.09
N GLY A 237 21.32 -18.42 0.23
CA GLY A 237 22.77 -18.55 0.00
C GLY A 237 23.07 -18.96 -1.44
N ARG A 238 23.91 -19.97 -1.59
CA ARG A 238 24.18 -20.64 -2.87
C ARG A 238 23.56 -22.04 -2.95
N LYS A 239 22.47 -22.27 -2.24
CA LYS A 239 21.79 -23.58 -2.20
C LYS A 239 21.25 -23.92 -3.57
N LEU A 240 21.63 -25.11 -4.06
CA LEU A 240 21.05 -25.69 -5.26
C LEU A 240 19.63 -26.20 -5.00
N GLN A 241 18.84 -26.36 -6.05
CA GLN A 241 17.63 -27.16 -6.03
C GLN A 241 17.97 -28.62 -5.62
N GLU A 242 17.03 -29.53 -5.68
CA GLU A 242 17.24 -30.94 -5.40
C GLU A 242 18.20 -31.60 -6.42
N LYS A 243 19.46 -31.11 -6.46
CA LYS A 243 20.52 -31.49 -7.40
C LYS A 243 21.84 -31.59 -6.68
N ALA A 244 22.70 -32.52 -7.16
CA ALA A 244 24.05 -32.71 -6.62
C ALA A 244 25.05 -31.67 -7.18
N ASP A 245 24.85 -31.18 -8.40
CA ASP A 245 25.76 -30.25 -9.10
C ASP A 245 25.00 -29.39 -10.12
N TYR A 246 25.70 -28.48 -10.79
CA TYR A 246 25.16 -27.60 -11.84
C TYR A 246 24.76 -28.41 -13.08
N GLU A 247 23.65 -28.00 -13.70
CA GLU A 247 23.20 -28.58 -14.99
C GLU A 247 23.85 -27.94 -16.20
N PHE A 248 24.57 -26.82 -16.03
CA PHE A 248 25.13 -26.01 -17.13
C PHE A 248 24.06 -25.64 -18.19
N SER A 249 22.86 -25.32 -17.74
CA SER A 249 21.70 -24.95 -18.56
C SER A 249 21.13 -23.59 -18.11
N PHE A 250 20.06 -23.12 -18.77
CA PHE A 250 19.30 -21.95 -18.33
C PHE A 250 18.09 -22.30 -17.45
N ASN A 251 17.98 -23.53 -16.99
CA ASN A 251 17.03 -23.91 -15.94
C ASN A 251 17.46 -23.35 -14.58
N ALA A 252 16.56 -23.40 -13.60
CA ALA A 252 16.90 -22.96 -12.26
C ALA A 252 17.83 -23.98 -11.57
N ASP A 253 19.08 -23.60 -11.35
CA ASP A 253 20.02 -24.37 -10.53
C ASP A 253 19.91 -23.96 -9.07
N PHE A 254 19.80 -22.69 -8.76
CA PHE A 254 19.74 -22.17 -7.41
C PHE A 254 18.31 -22.03 -6.89
N GLN A 255 18.13 -22.22 -5.57
CA GLN A 255 16.83 -22.06 -4.92
C GLN A 255 16.26 -20.65 -5.07
N VAL A 256 17.09 -19.63 -5.08
CA VAL A 256 16.66 -18.23 -5.27
C VAL A 256 16.03 -18.00 -6.65
N GLU A 257 16.53 -18.67 -7.70
CA GLU A 257 15.96 -18.56 -9.06
C GLU A 257 14.55 -19.15 -9.10
N SER A 258 14.39 -20.35 -8.55
CA SER A 258 13.08 -21.00 -8.41
C SER A 258 12.11 -20.19 -7.58
N TYR A 259 12.56 -19.61 -6.47
CA TYR A 259 11.78 -18.74 -5.63
C TYR A 259 11.27 -17.52 -6.41
N LEU A 260 12.13 -16.81 -7.13
CA LEU A 260 11.76 -15.64 -7.90
C LEU A 260 10.75 -16.00 -9.01
N ARG A 261 10.99 -17.09 -9.75
CA ARG A 261 10.06 -17.59 -10.78
C ARG A 261 8.69 -17.92 -10.18
N HIS A 262 8.66 -18.63 -9.05
CA HIS A 262 7.42 -18.97 -8.35
C HIS A 262 6.66 -17.73 -7.92
N GLN A 263 7.32 -16.76 -7.26
CA GLN A 263 6.71 -15.53 -6.81
C GLN A 263 6.18 -14.68 -7.99
N GLY A 264 6.93 -14.64 -9.08
CA GLY A 264 6.53 -13.95 -10.29
C GLY A 264 5.23 -14.53 -10.87
N TYR A 265 5.18 -15.82 -11.13
CA TYR A 265 4.01 -16.46 -11.74
C TYR A 265 2.79 -16.52 -10.81
N ALA A 266 2.98 -16.72 -9.51
CA ALA A 266 1.89 -16.68 -8.53
C ALA A 266 1.24 -15.28 -8.46
N PHE A 267 1.98 -14.22 -8.73
CA PHE A 267 1.47 -12.86 -8.76
C PHE A 267 0.59 -12.59 -9.99
N VAL A 268 0.92 -13.15 -11.13
CA VAL A 268 0.20 -12.99 -12.39
C VAL A 268 -1.28 -13.38 -12.26
N GLU A 269 -1.59 -14.36 -11.43
CA GLU A 269 -2.96 -14.85 -11.26
C GLU A 269 -3.90 -13.85 -10.57
N ARG A 270 -3.35 -12.86 -9.84
CA ARG A 270 -4.14 -11.96 -9.00
C ARG A 270 -3.99 -10.47 -9.31
N PHE A 271 -3.02 -10.10 -10.13
CA PHE A 271 -2.75 -8.68 -10.36
C PHE A 271 -2.79 -8.30 -11.84
N ASP A 272 -3.16 -7.07 -12.11
CA ASP A 272 -3.29 -6.52 -13.45
C ASP A 272 -2.02 -5.76 -13.85
N ALA A 273 -1.53 -5.99 -15.07
CA ALA A 273 -0.29 -5.41 -15.54
C ALA A 273 -0.38 -3.88 -15.72
N ASN A 274 -1.48 -3.38 -16.31
CA ASN A 274 -1.67 -1.93 -16.43
C ASN A 274 -1.80 -1.27 -15.07
N SER A 275 -2.44 -1.91 -14.08
CA SER A 275 -2.50 -1.39 -12.72
C SER A 275 -1.11 -1.20 -12.10
N ILE A 276 -0.14 -2.11 -12.36
CA ILE A 276 1.26 -1.90 -11.94
C ILE A 276 1.84 -0.63 -12.57
N LEU A 277 1.60 -0.40 -13.87
CA LEU A 277 2.11 0.80 -14.55
C LEU A 277 1.56 2.09 -13.90
N TYR A 278 0.25 2.14 -13.65
CA TYR A 278 -0.41 3.32 -13.08
C TYR A 278 -0.02 3.58 -11.63
N ILE A 279 -0.03 2.54 -10.80
CA ILE A 279 0.28 2.69 -9.37
C ILE A 279 1.76 3.04 -9.17
N THR A 280 2.69 2.37 -9.88
CA THR A 280 4.11 2.73 -9.78
C THR A 280 4.38 4.13 -10.31
N ARG A 281 3.66 4.59 -11.33
CA ARG A 281 3.76 5.97 -11.79
C ARG A 281 3.21 6.96 -10.76
N ALA A 282 2.12 6.63 -10.08
CA ALA A 282 1.59 7.45 -8.99
C ALA A 282 2.59 7.57 -7.82
N MET A 283 3.31 6.49 -7.52
CA MET A 283 4.38 6.50 -6.51
C MET A 283 5.58 7.36 -6.95
N ASP A 284 6.01 7.26 -8.23
CA ASP A 284 7.11 8.08 -8.75
C ASP A 284 6.79 9.58 -8.77
N TYR A 285 5.53 9.94 -8.97
CA TYR A 285 5.06 11.32 -8.93
C TYR A 285 4.84 11.84 -7.51
N PHE A 286 4.88 10.97 -6.51
CA PHE A 286 4.74 11.38 -5.13
C PHE A 286 5.97 12.13 -4.65
N ASP A 287 5.78 13.41 -4.38
CA ASP A 287 6.75 14.30 -3.75
C ASP A 287 5.99 15.32 -2.90
N LEU A 288 5.87 15.00 -1.62
CA LEU A 288 5.10 15.81 -0.69
C LEU A 288 5.75 17.19 -0.48
N SER A 289 7.07 17.27 -0.52
CA SER A 289 7.79 18.54 -0.42
C SER A 289 7.44 19.49 -1.56
N LYS A 290 7.36 18.97 -2.78
CA LYS A 290 7.06 19.76 -3.98
C LYS A 290 5.63 20.27 -4.00
N GLN A 291 4.70 19.59 -3.34
CA GLN A 291 3.29 19.99 -3.32
C GLN A 291 3.02 21.23 -2.46
N TYR A 292 3.93 21.60 -1.56
CA TYR A 292 3.76 22.69 -0.63
C TYR A 292 4.89 23.71 -0.74
N ASN A 293 4.56 25.00 -0.84
CA ASN A 293 5.52 26.08 -0.85
C ASN A 293 6.19 26.18 0.55
N GLY A 294 7.44 25.82 0.66
CA GLY A 294 8.15 25.72 1.95
C GLY A 294 8.55 24.29 2.32
N GLY A 295 8.26 23.35 1.42
CA GLY A 295 8.73 21.97 1.53
C GLY A 295 7.94 21.13 2.51
N LEU A 296 8.57 20.05 2.99
CA LEU A 296 7.91 19.03 3.80
C LEU A 296 7.43 19.58 5.17
N VAL A 297 8.10 20.56 5.72
CA VAL A 297 7.69 21.22 6.99
C VAL A 297 6.33 21.91 6.80
N GLU A 298 6.14 22.61 5.69
CA GLU A 298 4.86 23.29 5.39
C GLU A 298 3.73 22.32 5.13
N ALA A 299 4.03 21.13 4.57
CA ALA A 299 3.04 20.07 4.37
C ALA A 299 2.39 19.60 5.70
N PHE A 300 3.13 19.70 6.79
CA PHE A 300 2.67 19.28 8.11
C PHE A 300 2.35 20.44 9.08
N LYS A 301 2.32 21.65 8.59
CA LYS A 301 1.98 22.82 9.41
C LYS A 301 0.52 22.72 9.91
N ASN A 302 0.31 23.11 11.15
CA ASN A 302 -1.00 23.05 11.82
C ASN A 302 -1.56 21.63 12.04
N GLN A 303 -0.71 20.61 12.11
CA GLN A 303 -1.11 19.25 12.42
C GLN A 303 -1.46 19.09 13.91
N ASN A 304 -2.68 18.59 14.19
CA ASN A 304 -3.08 18.13 15.53
C ASN A 304 -2.94 16.60 15.68
N THR A 305 -2.54 15.93 14.61
CA THR A 305 -2.31 14.48 14.56
C THR A 305 -1.06 14.09 15.34
N LYS A 306 -1.16 13.04 16.14
CA LYS A 306 -0.03 12.47 16.90
C LYS A 306 0.61 11.37 16.07
N PHE A 307 1.90 11.52 15.75
CA PHE A 307 2.59 10.61 14.85
C PHE A 307 3.46 9.59 15.60
N LEU A 308 3.52 8.36 15.07
CA LEU A 308 4.58 7.41 15.34
C LEU A 308 5.16 6.95 13.99
N VAL A 309 6.36 7.41 13.67
CA VAL A 309 7.07 6.95 12.46
C VAL A 309 7.86 5.68 12.80
N ILE A 310 7.71 4.63 11.99
CA ILE A 310 8.41 3.36 12.18
C ILE A 310 9.26 3.04 10.95
N SER A 311 10.54 2.72 11.18
CA SER A 311 11.45 2.21 10.16
C SER A 311 12.07 0.87 10.56
N PHE A 312 12.68 0.18 9.61
CA PHE A 312 13.41 -1.08 9.84
C PHE A 312 14.87 -0.92 9.44
N SER A 313 15.78 -1.38 10.30
CA SER A 313 17.22 -1.12 10.16
C SER A 313 17.84 -1.68 8.88
N SER A 314 17.27 -2.77 8.34
CA SER A 314 17.75 -3.43 7.12
C SER A 314 16.94 -3.08 5.86
N ASP A 315 15.98 -2.16 5.96
CA ASP A 315 15.23 -1.67 4.80
C ASP A 315 16.10 -0.74 3.94
N TRP A 316 16.44 -1.22 2.75
CA TRP A 316 17.25 -0.46 1.79
C TRP A 316 16.38 0.18 0.68
N LEU A 317 15.07 -0.15 0.65
CA LEU A 317 14.10 0.42 -0.28
C LEU A 317 13.55 1.76 0.24
N TYR A 318 13.16 1.82 1.54
CA TYR A 318 12.77 3.03 2.27
C TYR A 318 13.58 3.12 3.55
N THR A 319 14.74 3.73 3.43
CA THR A 319 15.78 3.71 4.44
C THR A 319 15.37 4.39 5.75
N THR A 320 16.02 3.99 6.84
CA THR A 320 15.94 4.70 8.13
C THR A 320 16.18 6.19 7.98
N LYS A 321 17.09 6.61 7.08
CA LYS A 321 17.35 8.03 6.82
C LYS A 321 16.11 8.74 6.30
N GLU A 322 15.43 8.21 5.29
CA GLU A 322 14.21 8.81 4.71
C GLU A 322 13.09 8.92 5.73
N ASN A 323 12.93 7.91 6.59
CA ASN A 323 11.97 7.96 7.69
C ASN A 323 12.34 9.01 8.75
N LYS A 324 13.63 9.19 9.07
CA LYS A 324 14.13 10.26 9.95
C LYS A 324 13.92 11.66 9.36
N ASP A 325 14.04 11.80 8.03
CA ASP A 325 13.75 13.08 7.35
C ASP A 325 12.27 13.49 7.54
N ILE A 326 11.34 12.52 7.54
CA ILE A 326 9.92 12.75 7.88
C ILE A 326 9.79 13.21 9.34
N VAL A 327 10.46 12.55 10.28
CA VAL A 327 10.43 12.92 11.72
C VAL A 327 10.95 14.33 11.92
N ILE A 328 12.05 14.69 11.27
CA ILE A 328 12.63 16.04 11.35
C ILE A 328 11.63 17.08 10.87
N ALA A 329 10.96 16.83 9.74
CA ALA A 329 9.97 17.75 9.19
C ALA A 329 8.74 17.89 10.10
N LEU A 330 8.24 16.79 10.68
CA LEU A 330 7.14 16.80 11.63
C LEU A 330 7.51 17.58 12.90
N ASN A 331 8.69 17.37 13.47
CA ASN A 331 9.18 18.14 14.61
C ASN A 331 9.30 19.64 14.28
N ALA A 332 9.89 19.95 13.13
CA ALA A 332 10.06 21.34 12.69
C ALA A 332 8.73 22.06 12.43
N SER A 333 7.69 21.32 12.06
CA SER A 333 6.32 21.85 11.90
C SER A 333 5.57 22.03 13.23
N GLY A 334 6.11 21.55 14.33
CA GLY A 334 5.48 21.57 15.66
C GLY A 334 4.52 20.42 15.92
N ALA A 335 4.50 19.39 15.07
CA ALA A 335 3.65 18.20 15.26
C ALA A 335 4.16 17.33 16.41
N ASP A 336 3.24 16.66 17.12
CA ASP A 336 3.58 15.64 18.13
C ASP A 336 4.03 14.36 17.42
N VAL A 337 5.33 14.04 17.49
CA VAL A 337 5.92 12.90 16.80
C VAL A 337 6.83 12.07 17.69
N SER A 338 6.61 10.75 17.63
CA SER A 338 7.51 9.72 18.15
C SER A 338 8.15 8.96 17.01
N TYR A 339 9.31 8.36 17.24
CA TYR A 339 10.03 7.55 16.25
C TYR A 339 10.50 6.23 16.85
N SER A 340 10.38 5.15 16.09
CA SER A 340 10.91 3.83 16.44
C SER A 340 11.62 3.21 15.25
N GLU A 341 12.90 2.86 15.42
CA GLU A 341 13.67 2.05 14.49
C GLU A 341 13.69 0.60 15.00
N ILE A 342 13.06 -0.30 14.27
CA ILE A 342 13.03 -1.73 14.60
C ILE A 342 14.28 -2.39 14.01
N ILE A 343 15.09 -3.00 14.87
CA ILE A 343 16.30 -3.70 14.45
C ILE A 343 15.92 -5.09 13.93
N THR A 344 16.10 -5.30 12.64
CA THR A 344 15.74 -6.56 11.96
C THR A 344 16.61 -6.74 10.70
N ASP A 345 16.71 -7.97 10.22
CA ASP A 345 17.41 -8.35 8.99
C ASP A 345 16.47 -8.76 7.84
N LYS A 346 15.14 -8.55 8.00
CA LYS A 346 14.15 -9.03 7.04
C LYS A 346 13.82 -8.04 5.91
N GLY A 347 14.48 -6.87 5.92
CA GLY A 347 14.31 -5.85 4.88
C GLY A 347 12.99 -5.12 4.94
N HIS A 348 12.52 -4.66 3.79
CA HIS A 348 11.30 -3.88 3.67
C HIS A 348 10.03 -4.64 4.09
N ASP A 349 9.96 -5.93 3.81
CA ASP A 349 8.80 -6.77 4.16
C ASP A 349 8.61 -6.97 5.67
N SER A 350 9.51 -6.46 6.52
CA SER A 350 9.46 -6.63 7.99
C SER A 350 8.10 -6.25 8.58
N PHE A 351 7.42 -5.23 8.06
CA PHE A 351 6.10 -4.83 8.56
C PHE A 351 4.98 -5.84 8.24
N LEU A 352 5.19 -6.74 7.29
CA LEU A 352 4.25 -7.82 6.94
C LEU A 352 4.50 -9.10 7.74
N LEU A 353 5.69 -9.21 8.33
CA LEU A 353 6.15 -10.42 9.02
C LEU A 353 5.83 -10.36 10.52
N ASN A 354 5.99 -11.49 11.19
CA ASN A 354 5.87 -11.56 12.63
C ASN A 354 7.14 -11.02 13.31
N GLU A 355 7.23 -9.69 13.45
CA GLU A 355 8.29 -8.99 14.18
C GLU A 355 7.75 -8.56 15.55
N PRO A 356 8.14 -9.22 16.64
CA PRO A 356 7.54 -8.99 17.95
C PRO A 356 7.69 -7.57 18.48
N GLU A 357 8.84 -6.94 18.24
CA GLU A 357 9.09 -5.55 18.69
C GLU A 357 8.22 -4.57 17.90
N PHE A 358 8.11 -4.73 16.60
CA PHE A 358 7.21 -3.94 15.76
C PHE A 358 5.75 -4.07 16.22
N LEU A 359 5.26 -5.31 16.39
CA LEU A 359 3.88 -5.55 16.78
C LEU A 359 3.55 -5.00 18.19
N LYS A 360 4.50 -5.08 19.12
CA LYS A 360 4.37 -4.48 20.46
C LYS A 360 4.31 -2.95 20.38
N THR A 361 5.19 -2.34 19.60
CA THR A 361 5.26 -0.89 19.41
C THR A 361 3.97 -0.37 18.78
N LEU A 362 3.50 -1.03 17.72
CA LEU A 362 2.24 -0.72 17.04
C LEU A 362 1.05 -0.78 18.03
N LYS A 363 0.92 -1.90 18.75
CA LYS A 363 -0.14 -2.10 19.74
C LYS A 363 -0.11 -1.05 20.85
N GLY A 364 1.05 -0.86 21.45
CA GLY A 364 1.21 0.06 22.58
C GLY A 364 0.85 1.50 22.23
N PHE A 365 1.24 1.95 21.04
CA PHE A 365 0.88 3.28 20.56
C PHE A 365 -0.62 3.41 20.32
N ILE A 366 -1.25 2.46 19.61
CA ILE A 366 -2.69 2.50 19.31
C ILE A 366 -3.52 2.47 20.60
N ASP A 367 -3.20 1.59 21.55
CA ASP A 367 -3.91 1.48 22.83
C ASP A 367 -3.78 2.81 23.63
N SER A 368 -2.57 3.40 23.67
CA SER A 368 -2.34 4.70 24.32
C SER A 368 -3.13 5.83 23.67
N MET A 369 -3.15 5.88 22.33
CA MET A 369 -3.90 6.90 21.60
C MET A 369 -5.41 6.74 21.78
N HIS A 370 -5.92 5.52 21.91
CA HIS A 370 -7.32 5.28 22.17
C HIS A 370 -7.77 5.86 23.51
N GLU A 371 -6.99 5.66 24.56
CA GLU A 371 -7.29 6.24 25.87
C GLU A 371 -7.22 7.79 25.86
N LYS A 372 -6.23 8.36 25.19
CA LYS A 372 -6.12 9.82 25.01
C LYS A 372 -7.32 10.38 24.24
N PHE A 373 -7.71 9.73 23.12
CA PHE A 373 -8.81 10.19 22.28
C PHE A 373 -10.17 10.17 23.02
N LYS A 374 -10.42 9.14 23.83
CA LYS A 374 -11.60 9.09 24.70
C LYS A 374 -11.64 10.24 25.69
N ASN A 375 -10.48 10.56 26.28
CA ASN A 375 -10.40 11.61 27.29
C ASN A 375 -10.61 13.00 26.70
N GLU A 376 -10.04 13.29 25.52
CA GLU A 376 -10.26 14.58 24.82
C GLU A 376 -11.73 14.79 24.42
N LYS A 377 -12.50 13.75 24.16
CA LYS A 377 -13.94 13.85 23.84
C LYS A 377 -14.84 14.03 25.07
N ARG A 378 -14.31 13.82 26.27
CA ARG A 378 -15.08 13.98 27.54
C ARG A 378 -15.00 15.40 28.10
N ILE A 379 -14.09 16.20 27.58
CA ILE A 379 -13.91 17.62 27.93
C ILE A 379 -14.66 18.46 26.90
#